data_805007fd6fcafc4bf5172723c2c97f08
#
_entry.id   805007fd6fcafc4bf5172723c2c97f08
#
_cell.length_a   1.000
_cell.length_b   1.000
_cell.length_c   1.000
_cell.angle_alpha   90.00
_cell.angle_beta   90.00
_cell.angle_gamma   90.00
#
_symmetry.space_group_name_H-M   'P 1'
#
loop_
_entity.id
_entity.type
_entity.pdbx_description
1 polymer ?
#
loop_
_entity_poly.entity_id
_entity_poly.type
_entity_poly.pdbx_seq_one_letter_code
_entity_poly.pdbx_strand_id
1 'polypeptide(L)'
;MRVFNSPPPSEAQTRGRILQAARRLFASQGFDGTTTRDLAQTAGVAEGTLFRHFANKKAILVEVATAGWVEILTDLLTELSEMGSYKAVAQVMRRRMWNMQKSADLMRVCFMEAQFHPDLRDRIQSEVIDKMTDVAEAFFQTAMDKGIYRQMDAKLVAKVFLGMFAIAGFSHNTLMEPDASPQQMQQMAEGLADIFLNGVLAKD
;
A
#
# COMPACT_ATOMS: atom_id res chain seq x y z
N MET A 1 30.98 13.36 34.70
CA MET A 1 29.86 12.72 34.02
C MET A 1 29.93 13.17 32.56
N ARG A 2 30.45 12.33 31.64
CA ARG A 2 30.57 12.68 30.21
C ARG A 2 29.21 12.49 29.55
N VAL A 3 28.57 13.57 29.16
CA VAL A 3 27.39 13.55 28.32
C VAL A 3 27.83 13.00 26.95
N PHE A 4 27.41 11.77 26.58
CA PHE A 4 27.60 11.23 25.26
C PHE A 4 26.73 12.05 24.30
N ASN A 5 27.35 13.01 23.61
CA ASN A 5 26.72 13.78 22.57
C ASN A 5 26.63 12.85 21.35
N SER A 6 25.49 12.20 21.15
CA SER A 6 25.25 11.41 19.95
C SER A 6 25.34 12.34 18.72
N PRO A 7 25.98 11.91 17.62
CA PRO A 7 26.06 12.73 16.42
C PRO A 7 24.64 13.11 15.96
N PRO A 8 24.46 14.28 15.33
CA PRO A 8 23.16 14.68 14.82
C PRO A 8 22.64 13.63 13.83
N PRO A 9 21.33 13.36 13.82
CA PRO A 9 20.75 12.35 12.92
C PRO A 9 21.05 12.70 11.47
N SER A 10 21.38 11.68 10.67
CA SER A 10 21.61 11.85 9.23
C SER A 10 20.37 12.39 8.53
N GLU A 11 20.53 12.93 7.34
CA GLU A 11 19.41 13.40 6.50
C GLU A 11 18.37 12.29 6.25
N ALA A 12 18.83 11.06 5.94
CA ALA A 12 17.99 9.89 5.76
C ALA A 12 17.25 9.51 7.05
N GLN A 13 17.90 9.55 8.19
CA GLN A 13 17.26 9.29 9.49
C GLN A 13 16.20 10.34 9.83
N THR A 14 16.47 11.61 9.56
CA THR A 14 15.52 12.71 9.77
C THR A 14 14.29 12.54 8.86
N ARG A 15 14.50 12.24 7.58
CA ARG A 15 13.43 11.98 6.63
C ARG A 15 12.58 10.78 7.06
N GLY A 16 13.18 9.68 7.48
CA GLY A 16 12.49 8.50 7.98
C GLY A 16 11.61 8.80 9.21
N ARG A 17 12.10 9.62 10.15
CA ARG A 17 11.32 10.06 11.33
C ARG A 17 10.09 10.86 10.94
N ILE A 18 10.21 11.76 9.96
CA ILE A 18 9.07 12.56 9.45
C ILE A 18 8.03 11.64 8.80
N LEU A 19 8.43 10.68 7.96
CA LEU A 19 7.51 9.74 7.33
C LEU A 19 6.82 8.82 8.35
N GLN A 20 7.53 8.38 9.37
CA GLN A 20 6.94 7.57 10.44
C GLN A 20 5.92 8.37 11.28
N ALA A 21 6.21 9.63 11.59
CA ALA A 21 5.28 10.52 12.26
C ALA A 21 4.03 10.77 11.41
N ALA A 22 4.23 11.02 10.11
CA ALA A 22 3.15 11.25 9.16
C ALA A 22 2.24 10.02 9.02
N ARG A 23 2.79 8.83 8.87
CA ARG A 23 2.02 7.58 8.79
C ARG A 23 1.10 7.42 10.01
N ARG A 24 1.61 7.72 11.20
CA ARG A 24 0.85 7.62 12.46
C ARG A 24 -0.25 8.67 12.53
N LEU A 25 0.07 9.93 12.27
CA LEU A 25 -0.87 11.04 12.41
C LEU A 25 -1.96 11.01 11.32
N PHE A 26 -1.60 10.76 10.06
CA PHE A 26 -2.60 10.63 8.99
C PHE A 26 -3.57 9.47 9.22
N ALA A 27 -3.10 8.35 9.75
CA ALA A 27 -3.97 7.23 10.09
C ALA A 27 -4.93 7.53 11.25
N SER A 28 -4.50 8.32 12.25
CA SER A 28 -5.29 8.57 13.46
C SER A 28 -6.16 9.83 13.40
N GLN A 29 -5.74 10.86 12.67
CA GLN A 29 -6.38 12.19 12.65
C GLN A 29 -6.86 12.60 11.24
N GLY A 30 -6.57 11.79 10.22
CA GLY A 30 -6.79 12.14 8.83
C GLY A 30 -5.78 13.17 8.29
N PHE A 31 -5.88 13.45 6.99
CA PHE A 31 -4.98 14.41 6.36
C PHE A 31 -5.26 15.84 6.80
N ASP A 32 -6.51 16.30 6.76
CA ASP A 32 -6.88 17.67 7.12
C ASP A 32 -6.69 17.96 8.61
N GLY A 33 -6.95 16.98 9.47
CA GLY A 33 -6.76 17.11 10.93
C GLY A 33 -5.29 17.14 11.37
N THR A 34 -4.33 16.85 10.46
CA THR A 34 -2.90 16.84 10.77
C THR A 34 -2.23 18.11 10.22
N THR A 35 -1.56 18.88 11.07
CA THR A 35 -0.79 20.04 10.64
C THR A 35 0.70 19.71 10.42
N THR A 36 1.41 20.54 9.65
CA THR A 36 2.88 20.41 9.49
C THR A 36 3.62 20.60 10.80
N ARG A 37 3.06 21.39 11.71
CA ARG A 37 3.58 21.58 13.07
C ARG A 37 3.47 20.31 13.90
N ASP A 38 2.33 19.59 13.82
CA ASP A 38 2.15 18.30 14.51
C ASP A 38 3.12 17.26 13.99
N LEU A 39 3.31 17.22 12.65
CA LEU A 39 4.28 16.34 12.00
C LEU A 39 5.69 16.61 12.50
N ALA A 40 6.13 17.87 12.51
CA ALA A 40 7.45 18.27 12.97
C ALA A 40 7.65 17.94 14.45
N GLN A 41 6.68 18.26 15.30
CA GLN A 41 6.72 17.97 16.73
C GLN A 41 6.80 16.45 16.98
N THR A 42 5.97 15.65 16.34
CA THR A 42 5.97 14.18 16.50
C THR A 42 7.24 13.55 15.96
N ALA A 43 7.81 14.08 14.88
CA ALA A 43 9.09 13.66 14.33
C ALA A 43 10.31 14.15 15.17
N GLY A 44 10.10 15.05 16.13
CA GLY A 44 11.15 15.67 16.93
C GLY A 44 12.11 16.52 16.10
N VAL A 45 11.57 17.31 15.16
CA VAL A 45 12.33 18.24 14.32
C VAL A 45 11.69 19.62 14.31
N ALA A 46 12.45 20.65 13.91
CA ALA A 46 11.86 21.96 13.64
C ALA A 46 11.03 21.92 12.37
N GLU A 47 9.95 22.71 12.29
CA GLU A 47 9.09 22.79 11.11
C GLU A 47 9.85 23.22 9.83
N GLY A 48 10.83 24.13 9.97
CA GLY A 48 11.74 24.48 8.88
C GLY A 48 12.59 23.30 8.36
N THR A 49 12.91 22.34 9.25
CA THR A 49 13.58 21.10 8.85
C THR A 49 12.65 20.20 8.03
N LEU A 50 11.37 20.11 8.41
CA LEU A 50 10.37 19.37 7.64
C LEU A 50 10.26 19.92 6.21
N PHE A 51 10.16 21.24 6.04
CA PHE A 51 10.06 21.88 4.72
C PHE A 51 11.34 21.80 3.88
N ARG A 52 12.51 21.55 4.51
CA ARG A 52 13.73 21.24 3.77
C ARG A 52 13.69 19.86 3.11
N HIS A 53 12.97 18.89 3.71
CA HIS A 53 12.82 17.54 3.19
C HIS A 53 11.62 17.35 2.28
N PHE A 54 10.55 18.11 2.49
CA PHE A 54 9.27 17.95 1.77
C PHE A 54 8.69 19.31 1.42
N ALA A 55 8.31 19.49 0.16
CA ALA A 55 7.78 20.76 -0.34
C ALA A 55 6.48 21.17 0.38
N ASN A 56 5.63 20.22 0.76
CA ASN A 56 4.37 20.44 1.46
C ASN A 56 3.84 19.15 2.09
N LYS A 57 2.73 19.25 2.83
CA LYS A 57 2.07 18.13 3.51
C LYS A 57 1.60 17.04 2.52
N LYS A 58 1.14 17.42 1.31
CA LYS A 58 0.73 16.48 0.25
C LYS A 58 1.92 15.63 -0.22
N ALA A 59 3.11 16.21 -0.34
CA ALA A 59 4.32 15.48 -0.70
C ALA A 59 4.66 14.40 0.34
N ILE A 60 4.44 14.69 1.61
CA ILE A 60 4.65 13.71 2.68
C ILE A 60 3.63 12.58 2.57
N LEU A 61 2.34 12.88 2.33
CA LEU A 61 1.30 11.87 2.18
C LEU A 61 1.58 10.91 1.03
N VAL A 62 1.93 11.44 -0.15
CA VAL A 62 2.26 10.62 -1.33
C VAL A 62 3.42 9.69 -1.05
N GLU A 63 4.47 10.18 -0.39
CA GLU A 63 5.64 9.36 -0.12
C GLU A 63 5.38 8.27 0.93
N VAL A 64 4.63 8.60 1.98
CA VAL A 64 4.21 7.59 2.97
C VAL A 64 3.37 6.51 2.30
N ALA A 65 2.46 6.89 1.40
CA ALA A 65 1.66 5.94 0.62
C ALA A 65 2.53 5.09 -0.29
N THR A 66 3.39 5.70 -1.10
CA THR A 66 4.27 4.99 -2.05
C THR A 66 5.15 3.96 -1.33
N ALA A 67 5.88 4.39 -0.29
CA ALA A 67 6.78 3.49 0.43
C ALA A 67 6.03 2.30 1.04
N GLY A 68 4.89 2.53 1.67
CA GLY A 68 4.13 1.46 2.32
C GLY A 68 3.52 0.47 1.33
N TRP A 69 3.04 0.93 0.18
CA TRP A 69 2.31 0.08 -0.76
C TRP A 69 3.20 -0.70 -1.71
N VAL A 70 4.26 -0.08 -2.22
CA VAL A 70 5.22 -0.77 -3.08
C VAL A 70 5.92 -1.88 -2.30
N GLU A 71 6.30 -1.64 -1.03
CA GLU A 71 6.88 -2.65 -0.15
C GLU A 71 5.92 -3.83 0.04
N ILE A 72 4.66 -3.57 0.44
CA ILE A 72 3.64 -4.61 0.63
C ILE A 72 3.41 -5.43 -0.64
N LEU A 73 3.31 -4.77 -1.80
CA LEU A 73 3.12 -5.44 -3.08
C LEU A 73 4.33 -6.29 -3.45
N THR A 74 5.53 -5.75 -3.33
CA THR A 74 6.78 -6.47 -3.66
C THR A 74 6.92 -7.72 -2.80
N ASP A 75 6.69 -7.62 -1.50
CA ASP A 75 6.71 -8.76 -0.59
C ASP A 75 5.67 -9.81 -0.97
N LEU A 76 4.45 -9.38 -1.29
CA LEU A 76 3.38 -10.28 -1.73
C LEU A 76 3.76 -11.02 -3.00
N LEU A 77 4.23 -10.31 -4.02
CA LEU A 77 4.57 -10.92 -5.31
C LEU A 77 5.79 -11.83 -5.21
N THR A 78 6.77 -11.48 -4.37
CA THR A 78 7.92 -12.35 -4.07
C THR A 78 7.44 -13.66 -3.43
N GLU A 79 6.60 -13.58 -2.42
CA GLU A 79 6.03 -14.75 -1.75
C GLU A 79 5.21 -15.62 -2.72
N LEU A 80 4.42 -15.01 -3.60
CA LEU A 80 3.65 -15.71 -4.64
C LEU A 80 4.54 -16.40 -5.67
N SER A 81 5.69 -15.81 -6.01
CA SER A 81 6.64 -16.38 -6.99
C SER A 81 7.32 -17.66 -6.52
N GLU A 82 7.42 -17.86 -5.20
CA GLU A 82 8.02 -19.05 -4.58
C GLU A 82 7.03 -20.21 -4.45
N MET A 83 5.75 -19.98 -4.72
CA MET A 83 4.68 -20.95 -4.52
C MET A 83 4.44 -21.82 -5.75
N GLY A 84 4.64 -23.11 -5.60
CA GLY A 84 4.46 -24.11 -6.67
C GLY A 84 3.04 -24.68 -6.80
N SER A 85 2.07 -24.24 -6.01
CA SER A 85 0.71 -24.79 -6.05
C SER A 85 -0.38 -23.75 -5.85
N TYR A 86 -1.53 -23.97 -6.50
CA TYR A 86 -2.75 -23.16 -6.34
C TYR A 86 -3.15 -22.95 -4.87
N LYS A 87 -3.14 -24.00 -4.06
CA LYS A 87 -3.54 -23.91 -2.64
C LYS A 87 -2.61 -23.00 -1.84
N ALA A 88 -1.31 -23.06 -2.12
CA ALA A 88 -0.32 -22.23 -1.46
C ALA A 88 -0.52 -20.73 -1.84
N VAL A 89 -0.71 -20.46 -3.13
CA VAL A 89 -1.01 -19.09 -3.63
C VAL A 89 -2.28 -18.54 -2.99
N ALA A 90 -3.36 -19.31 -2.97
CA ALA A 90 -4.62 -18.90 -2.34
C ALA A 90 -4.45 -18.59 -0.84
N GLN A 91 -3.65 -19.38 -0.12
CA GLN A 91 -3.38 -19.18 1.29
C GLN A 91 -2.58 -17.89 1.55
N VAL A 92 -1.58 -17.59 0.72
CA VAL A 92 -0.81 -16.35 0.80
C VAL A 92 -1.69 -15.14 0.52
N MET A 93 -2.48 -15.19 -0.55
CA MET A 93 -3.41 -14.12 -0.90
C MET A 93 -4.38 -13.83 0.27
N ARG A 94 -4.99 -14.85 0.85
CA ARG A 94 -5.88 -14.72 2.02
C ARG A 94 -5.18 -14.06 3.20
N ARG A 95 -4.00 -14.54 3.56
CA ARG A 95 -3.23 -14.00 4.69
C ARG A 95 -2.86 -12.54 4.48
N ARG A 96 -2.46 -12.18 3.26
CA ARG A 96 -2.06 -10.81 2.93
C ARG A 96 -3.26 -9.87 2.89
N MET A 97 -4.38 -10.28 2.30
CA MET A 97 -5.61 -9.49 2.30
C MET A 97 -6.08 -9.21 3.73
N TRP A 98 -6.00 -10.19 4.64
CA TRP A 98 -6.30 -10.00 6.06
C TRP A 98 -5.37 -8.98 6.74
N ASN A 99 -4.06 -9.04 6.45
CA ASN A 99 -3.08 -8.15 7.06
C ASN A 99 -3.10 -6.72 6.47
N MET A 100 -3.68 -6.53 5.28
CA MET A 100 -3.80 -5.20 4.66
C MET A 100 -4.64 -4.21 5.45
N GLN A 101 -5.50 -4.66 6.36
CA GLN A 101 -6.32 -3.76 7.19
C GLN A 101 -5.51 -2.70 7.93
N LYS A 102 -4.30 -3.04 8.38
CA LYS A 102 -3.42 -2.09 9.08
C LYS A 102 -2.90 -0.95 8.19
N SER A 103 -2.90 -1.13 6.88
CA SER A 103 -2.44 -0.15 5.90
C SER A 103 -3.60 0.47 5.10
N ALA A 104 -4.81 -0.09 5.23
CA ALA A 104 -6.01 0.36 4.53
C ALA A 104 -6.41 1.80 4.92
N ASP A 105 -6.20 2.19 6.17
CA ASP A 105 -6.55 3.53 6.63
C ASP A 105 -5.78 4.62 5.88
N LEU A 106 -4.49 4.41 5.63
CA LEU A 106 -3.68 5.36 4.87
C LEU A 106 -4.12 5.43 3.40
N MET A 107 -4.42 4.28 2.78
CA MET A 107 -4.93 4.24 1.40
C MET A 107 -6.27 4.95 1.30
N ARG A 108 -7.17 4.69 2.24
CA ARG A 108 -8.46 5.38 2.30
C ARG A 108 -8.28 6.89 2.37
N VAL A 109 -7.40 7.38 3.25
CA VAL A 109 -7.05 8.80 3.32
C VAL A 109 -6.56 9.32 1.97
N CYS A 110 -5.62 8.63 1.33
CA CYS A 110 -5.11 9.03 0.02
C CYS A 110 -6.21 9.12 -1.05
N PHE A 111 -7.08 8.11 -1.13
CA PHE A 111 -8.17 8.12 -2.11
C PHE A 111 -9.24 9.16 -1.81
N MET A 112 -9.59 9.37 -0.56
CA MET A 112 -10.56 10.41 -0.17
C MET A 112 -10.00 11.80 -0.50
N GLU A 113 -8.77 12.09 -0.14
CA GLU A 113 -8.12 13.38 -0.42
C GLU A 113 -7.94 13.61 -1.93
N ALA A 114 -7.67 12.56 -2.70
CA ALA A 114 -7.55 12.66 -4.15
C ALA A 114 -8.85 13.11 -4.85
N GLN A 115 -10.02 12.90 -4.24
CA GLN A 115 -11.30 13.38 -4.79
C GLN A 115 -11.39 14.91 -4.77
N PHE A 116 -10.79 15.55 -3.78
CA PHE A 116 -10.87 17.00 -3.56
C PHE A 116 -9.63 17.76 -4.04
N HIS A 117 -8.53 17.06 -4.33
CA HIS A 117 -7.24 17.64 -4.68
C HIS A 117 -6.69 17.03 -5.99
N PRO A 118 -6.95 17.64 -7.17
CA PRO A 118 -6.50 17.10 -8.45
C PRO A 118 -4.99 16.90 -8.54
N ASP A 119 -4.19 17.83 -8.00
CA ASP A 119 -2.73 17.73 -7.94
C ASP A 119 -2.24 16.54 -7.11
N LEU A 120 -2.94 16.21 -6.03
CA LEU A 120 -2.67 15.03 -5.20
C LEU A 120 -3.08 13.75 -5.93
N ARG A 121 -4.23 13.76 -6.60
CA ARG A 121 -4.70 12.63 -7.41
C ARG A 121 -3.69 12.25 -8.49
N ASP A 122 -3.21 13.24 -9.26
CA ASP A 122 -2.28 13.02 -10.36
C ASP A 122 -0.93 12.48 -9.84
N ARG A 123 -0.49 12.93 -8.67
CA ARG A 123 0.69 12.39 -8.00
C ARG A 123 0.49 10.98 -7.46
N ILE A 124 -0.64 10.69 -6.82
CA ILE A 124 -0.96 9.32 -6.37
C ILE A 124 -1.02 8.39 -7.58
N GLN A 125 -1.63 8.82 -8.69
CA GLN A 125 -1.67 8.03 -9.91
C GLN A 125 -0.25 7.69 -10.39
N SER A 126 0.60 8.67 -10.61
CA SER A 126 1.94 8.47 -11.22
C SER A 126 2.97 7.88 -10.24
N GLU A 127 2.94 8.28 -8.98
CA GLU A 127 3.96 7.88 -8.02
C GLU A 127 3.60 6.60 -7.23
N VAL A 128 2.31 6.24 -7.16
CA VAL A 128 1.84 5.06 -6.42
C VAL A 128 1.24 4.04 -7.37
N ILE A 129 0.11 4.37 -8.01
CA ILE A 129 -0.68 3.40 -8.78
C ILE A 129 0.09 2.87 -10.00
N ASP A 130 0.73 3.74 -10.77
CA ASP A 130 1.49 3.33 -11.95
C ASP A 130 2.67 2.43 -11.55
N LYS A 131 3.44 2.80 -10.51
CA LYS A 131 4.54 1.97 -10.01
C LYS A 131 4.09 0.60 -9.51
N MET A 132 2.97 0.55 -8.80
CA MET A 132 2.40 -0.72 -8.35
C MET A 132 1.95 -1.57 -9.54
N THR A 133 1.36 -0.92 -10.56
CA THR A 133 0.94 -1.59 -11.78
C THR A 133 2.15 -2.16 -12.53
N ASP A 134 3.23 -1.41 -12.68
CA ASP A 134 4.44 -1.85 -13.37
C ASP A 134 5.09 -3.07 -12.67
N VAL A 135 5.17 -3.05 -11.33
CA VAL A 135 5.70 -4.18 -10.55
C VAL A 135 4.81 -5.43 -10.71
N ALA A 136 3.49 -5.27 -10.63
CA ALA A 136 2.55 -6.36 -10.80
C ALA A 136 2.54 -6.89 -12.24
N GLU A 137 2.60 -6.02 -13.25
CA GLU A 137 2.70 -6.37 -14.66
C GLU A 137 3.92 -7.25 -14.94
N ALA A 138 5.10 -6.83 -14.47
CA ALA A 138 6.35 -7.61 -14.63
C ALA A 138 6.24 -9.01 -13.98
N PHE A 139 5.62 -9.11 -12.83
CA PHE A 139 5.36 -10.40 -12.18
C PHE A 139 4.44 -11.29 -13.02
N PHE A 140 3.29 -10.78 -13.45
CA PHE A 140 2.33 -11.56 -14.23
C PHE A 140 2.88 -11.95 -15.59
N GLN A 141 3.62 -11.06 -16.27
CA GLN A 141 4.31 -11.40 -17.52
C GLN A 141 5.28 -12.56 -17.33
N THR A 142 6.10 -12.50 -16.28
CA THR A 142 7.05 -13.59 -15.94
C THR A 142 6.32 -14.91 -15.68
N ALA A 143 5.18 -14.88 -15.00
CA ALA A 143 4.39 -16.08 -14.73
C ALA A 143 3.74 -16.67 -16.00
N MET A 144 3.32 -15.81 -16.93
CA MET A 144 2.82 -16.19 -18.25
C MET A 144 3.93 -16.80 -19.12
N ASP A 145 5.11 -16.20 -19.13
CA ASP A 145 6.26 -16.70 -19.90
C ASP A 145 6.74 -18.09 -19.40
N LYS A 146 6.56 -18.36 -18.10
CA LYS A 146 6.81 -19.68 -17.51
C LYS A 146 5.68 -20.69 -17.70
N GLY A 147 4.56 -20.31 -18.32
CA GLY A 147 3.39 -21.17 -18.51
C GLY A 147 2.58 -21.45 -17.24
N ILE A 148 2.84 -20.75 -16.13
CA ILE A 148 2.08 -20.86 -14.87
C ILE A 148 0.70 -20.24 -15.04
N TYR A 149 0.65 -19.09 -15.72
CA TYR A 149 -0.60 -18.38 -16.06
C TYR A 149 -0.82 -18.43 -17.57
N ARG A 150 -2.09 -18.41 -17.98
CA ARG A 150 -2.46 -18.33 -19.39
C ARG A 150 -2.03 -16.99 -19.99
N GLN A 151 -1.72 -16.98 -21.29
CA GLN A 151 -1.37 -15.75 -21.99
C GLN A 151 -2.55 -14.77 -22.01
N MET A 152 -2.34 -13.57 -21.48
CA MET A 152 -3.29 -12.47 -21.38
C MET A 152 -2.52 -11.14 -21.47
N ASP A 153 -3.23 -10.03 -21.51
CA ASP A 153 -2.64 -8.71 -21.29
C ASP A 153 -2.21 -8.60 -19.81
N ALA A 154 -0.88 -8.67 -19.57
CA ALA A 154 -0.30 -8.66 -18.23
C ALA A 154 -0.65 -7.38 -17.47
N LYS A 155 -0.75 -6.24 -18.18
CA LYS A 155 -1.12 -4.94 -17.58
C LYS A 155 -2.58 -4.94 -17.14
N LEU A 156 -3.47 -5.53 -17.93
CA LEU A 156 -4.88 -5.69 -17.55
C LEU A 156 -4.99 -6.59 -16.31
N VAL A 157 -4.30 -7.73 -16.30
CA VAL A 157 -4.28 -8.66 -15.15
C VAL A 157 -3.76 -7.96 -13.89
N ALA A 158 -2.68 -7.16 -14.01
CA ALA A 158 -2.14 -6.37 -12.91
C ALA A 158 -3.18 -5.38 -12.35
N LYS A 159 -3.88 -4.64 -13.21
CA LYS A 159 -4.93 -3.69 -12.79
C LYS A 159 -6.10 -4.38 -12.09
N VAL A 160 -6.55 -5.52 -12.61
CA VAL A 160 -7.63 -6.32 -11.97
C VAL A 160 -7.17 -6.81 -10.59
N PHE A 161 -5.97 -7.36 -10.50
CA PHE A 161 -5.38 -7.82 -9.24
C PHE A 161 -5.30 -6.70 -8.20
N LEU A 162 -4.74 -5.55 -8.57
CA LEU A 162 -4.63 -4.40 -7.67
C LEU A 162 -6.00 -3.84 -7.28
N GLY A 163 -6.96 -3.80 -8.21
CA GLY A 163 -8.33 -3.39 -7.94
C GLY A 163 -9.02 -4.29 -6.92
N MET A 164 -8.85 -5.61 -7.02
CA MET A 164 -9.39 -6.56 -6.05
C MET A 164 -8.79 -6.36 -4.65
N PHE A 165 -7.49 -6.12 -4.56
CA PHE A 165 -6.84 -5.79 -3.29
C PHE A 165 -7.31 -4.45 -2.72
N ALA A 166 -7.48 -3.43 -3.57
CA ALA A 166 -8.01 -2.15 -3.15
C ALA A 166 -9.42 -2.32 -2.56
N ILE A 167 -10.32 -3.03 -3.27
CA ILE A 167 -11.69 -3.30 -2.78
C ILE A 167 -11.65 -4.04 -1.45
N ALA A 168 -10.84 -5.08 -1.30
CA ALA A 168 -10.71 -5.85 -0.07
C ALA A 168 -10.21 -4.99 1.10
N GLY A 169 -9.25 -4.07 0.84
CA GLY A 169 -8.76 -3.12 1.84
C GLY A 169 -9.78 -2.05 2.24
N PHE A 170 -10.61 -1.60 1.28
CA PHE A 170 -11.65 -0.59 1.54
C PHE A 170 -12.93 -1.16 2.15
N SER A 171 -13.21 -2.46 1.94
CA SER A 171 -14.51 -3.05 2.24
C SER A 171 -14.87 -3.05 3.71
N HIS A 172 -13.90 -2.99 4.60
CA HIS A 172 -14.15 -3.05 6.04
C HIS A 172 -15.07 -1.93 6.57
N ASN A 173 -15.12 -0.77 5.88
CA ASN A 173 -15.96 0.35 6.32
C ASN A 173 -16.87 0.93 5.22
N THR A 174 -16.82 0.40 3.99
CA THR A 174 -17.50 1.03 2.84
C THR A 174 -18.36 0.06 2.02
N LEU A 175 -17.96 -1.19 1.88
CA LEU A 175 -18.64 -2.20 1.05
C LEU A 175 -19.11 -3.42 1.84
N MET A 176 -18.67 -3.60 3.08
CA MET A 176 -19.18 -4.62 4.00
C MET A 176 -20.00 -3.97 5.10
N GLU A 177 -20.86 -4.76 5.71
CA GLU A 177 -21.54 -4.32 6.92
C GLU A 177 -20.50 -3.88 7.97
N PRO A 178 -20.76 -2.78 8.71
CA PRO A 178 -19.82 -2.26 9.70
C PRO A 178 -19.37 -3.29 10.75
N ASP A 179 -20.19 -4.32 10.95
CA ASP A 179 -19.98 -5.40 11.92
C ASP A 179 -19.56 -6.73 11.27
N ALA A 180 -19.00 -6.70 10.06
CA ALA A 180 -18.55 -7.91 9.39
C ALA A 180 -17.60 -8.71 10.27
N SER A 181 -17.95 -9.96 10.54
CA SER A 181 -17.14 -10.85 11.38
C SER A 181 -15.82 -11.19 10.68
N PRO A 182 -14.77 -11.56 11.45
CA PRO A 182 -13.54 -12.08 10.89
C PRO A 182 -13.74 -13.22 9.87
N GLN A 183 -14.75 -14.03 10.07
CA GLN A 183 -15.08 -15.15 9.19
C GLN A 183 -15.66 -14.68 7.84
N GLN A 184 -16.51 -13.66 7.83
CA GLN A 184 -17.05 -13.08 6.60
C GLN A 184 -15.95 -12.40 5.77
N MET A 185 -15.03 -11.72 6.42
CA MET A 185 -13.87 -11.11 5.75
C MET A 185 -12.93 -12.16 5.16
N GLN A 186 -12.72 -13.26 5.87
CA GLN A 186 -11.96 -14.39 5.35
C GLN A 186 -12.65 -15.02 4.13
N GLN A 187 -13.95 -15.23 4.18
CA GLN A 187 -14.74 -15.78 3.06
C GLN A 187 -14.66 -14.89 1.83
N MET A 188 -14.71 -13.55 1.99
CA MET A 188 -14.54 -12.62 0.88
C MET A 188 -13.13 -12.72 0.29
N ALA A 189 -12.09 -12.74 1.11
CA ALA A 189 -10.72 -12.86 0.64
C ALA A 189 -10.49 -14.18 -0.10
N GLU A 190 -11.07 -15.28 0.38
CA GLU A 190 -11.04 -16.60 -0.28
C GLU A 190 -11.77 -16.58 -1.61
N GLY A 191 -12.96 -15.98 -1.67
CA GLY A 191 -13.73 -15.85 -2.92
C GLY A 191 -13.01 -15.02 -3.97
N LEU A 192 -12.43 -13.88 -3.58
CA LEU A 192 -11.64 -13.05 -4.50
C LEU A 192 -10.41 -13.79 -5.03
N ALA A 193 -9.67 -14.49 -4.16
CA ALA A 193 -8.52 -15.27 -4.56
C ALA A 193 -8.91 -16.42 -5.51
N ASP A 194 -10.02 -17.10 -5.24
CA ASP A 194 -10.53 -18.18 -6.07
C ASP A 194 -10.94 -17.68 -7.47
N ILE A 195 -11.73 -16.63 -7.54
CA ILE A 195 -12.16 -16.01 -8.80
C ILE A 195 -10.95 -15.56 -9.62
N PHE A 196 -9.99 -14.89 -9.00
CA PHE A 196 -8.80 -14.41 -9.69
C PHE A 196 -7.96 -15.58 -10.23
N LEU A 197 -7.63 -16.54 -9.37
CA LEU A 197 -6.75 -17.64 -9.74
C LEU A 197 -7.39 -18.56 -10.82
N ASN A 198 -8.68 -18.87 -10.71
CA ASN A 198 -9.39 -19.62 -11.75
C ASN A 198 -9.49 -18.86 -13.08
N GLY A 199 -9.37 -17.53 -13.03
CA GLY A 199 -9.34 -16.68 -14.23
C GLY A 199 -7.97 -16.62 -14.92
N VAL A 200 -6.86 -16.79 -14.20
CA VAL A 200 -5.49 -16.57 -14.74
C VAL A 200 -4.66 -17.84 -14.89
N LEU A 201 -4.98 -18.93 -14.17
CA LEU A 201 -4.25 -20.18 -14.27
C LEU A 201 -4.36 -20.77 -15.70
N ALA A 202 -3.27 -21.35 -16.17
CA ALA A 202 -3.31 -22.18 -17.38
C ALA A 202 -4.26 -23.36 -17.13
N LYS A 203 -5.08 -23.68 -18.15
CA LYS A 203 -5.87 -24.92 -18.14
C LYS A 203 -5.00 -25.99 -18.75
N ASP A 204 -4.91 -27.13 -18.10
CA ASP A 204 -4.30 -28.35 -18.63
C ASP A 204 -4.95 -28.79 -19.94
#